data_6143644ae94626129c21f637c79e1d0e
#
_entry.id   6143644ae94626129c21f637c79e1d0e
#
_cell.length_a   1.000
_cell.length_b   1.000
_cell.length_c   1.000
_cell.angle_alpha   90.00
_cell.angle_beta   90.00
_cell.angle_gamma   90.00
#
_symmetry.space_group_name_H-M   'P 1'
#
loop_
_entity.id
_entity.type
_entity.pdbx_description
1 polymer ?
#
loop_
_entity_poly.entity_id
_entity_poly.type
_entity_poly.pdbx_seq_one_letter_code
_entity_poly.pdbx_strand_id
1 'polypeptide(L)'
;MYGIVRHSLAIAAAFCVGSIVAANAFADAPKGQALYTRHCSACHQASGEGLPGAFPPLKGSGVVIKDDATKHIRAVLDGLQGGKAGGVAYASTMPAFAAVLGDAEIADIINFECSSWGNHGKPVTAAQVAAERARP
;
A
#
# COMPACT_ATOMS: atom_id res chain seq x y z
N MET A 1 4.33 7.50 -78.00
CA MET A 1 5.16 6.86 -76.92
C MET A 1 4.72 7.48 -75.58
N TYR A 2 3.84 6.76 -74.87
CA TYR A 2 3.31 7.23 -73.57
C TYR A 2 4.06 6.51 -72.45
N GLY A 3 4.79 7.27 -71.62
CA GLY A 3 5.48 6.78 -70.42
C GLY A 3 4.53 6.70 -69.25
N ILE A 4 4.38 5.49 -68.71
CA ILE A 4 3.55 5.22 -67.52
C ILE A 4 4.39 5.52 -66.27
N VAL A 5 4.01 6.58 -65.53
CA VAL A 5 4.59 6.90 -64.23
C VAL A 5 3.87 6.05 -63.16
N ARG A 6 4.61 5.09 -62.58
CA ARG A 6 4.14 4.27 -61.45
C ARG A 6 4.33 5.05 -60.12
N HIS A 7 3.25 5.46 -59.51
CA HIS A 7 3.26 6.04 -58.18
C HIS A 7 3.27 4.91 -57.15
N SER A 8 4.39 4.75 -56.44
CA SER A 8 4.48 3.84 -55.31
C SER A 8 3.86 4.51 -54.08
N LEU A 9 2.75 3.98 -53.62
CA LEU A 9 2.13 4.38 -52.34
C LEU A 9 2.92 3.72 -51.21
N ALA A 10 3.67 4.52 -50.47
CA ALA A 10 4.30 4.05 -49.21
C ALA A 10 3.26 4.13 -48.09
N ILE A 11 2.86 2.97 -47.58
CA ILE A 11 2.00 2.84 -46.40
C ILE A 11 2.86 3.02 -45.17
N ALA A 12 2.77 4.16 -44.51
CA ALA A 12 3.39 4.41 -43.22
C ALA A 12 2.55 3.73 -42.13
N ALA A 13 3.05 2.62 -41.59
CA ALA A 13 2.45 2.00 -40.41
C ALA A 13 2.80 2.83 -39.15
N ALA A 14 1.81 3.52 -38.62
CA ALA A 14 1.94 4.21 -37.34
C ALA A 14 1.91 3.20 -36.19
N PHE A 15 3.07 2.94 -35.60
CA PHE A 15 3.16 2.18 -34.32
C PHE A 15 2.66 3.10 -33.20
N CYS A 16 1.44 2.85 -32.70
CA CYS A 16 0.98 3.38 -31.43
C CYS A 16 1.76 2.68 -30.30
N VAL A 17 2.82 3.32 -29.83
CA VAL A 17 3.48 2.94 -28.58
C VAL A 17 2.55 3.35 -27.44
N GLY A 18 1.78 2.40 -26.94
CA GLY A 18 0.97 2.58 -25.75
C GLY A 18 1.88 2.78 -24.54
N SER A 19 2.00 4.03 -24.08
CA SER A 19 2.66 4.34 -22.80
C SER A 19 1.86 3.70 -21.68
N ILE A 20 2.37 2.62 -21.10
CA ILE A 20 1.87 2.06 -19.85
C ILE A 20 2.25 3.07 -18.77
N VAL A 21 1.30 3.91 -18.37
CA VAL A 21 1.44 4.75 -17.19
C VAL A 21 1.40 3.82 -15.98
N ALA A 22 2.55 3.52 -15.41
CA ALA A 22 2.62 2.88 -14.11
C ALA A 22 1.96 3.85 -13.11
N ALA A 23 0.76 3.52 -12.65
CA ALA A 23 0.09 4.28 -11.61
C ALA A 23 0.98 4.27 -10.36
N ASN A 24 1.49 5.45 -9.97
CA ASN A 24 2.30 5.62 -8.79
C ASN A 24 1.43 5.29 -7.56
N ALA A 25 1.67 4.16 -6.91
CA ALA A 25 0.93 3.71 -5.72
C ALA A 25 1.01 4.71 -4.53
N PHE A 26 1.89 5.71 -4.59
CA PHE A 26 1.99 6.78 -3.60
C PHE A 26 1.22 8.06 -3.96
N ALA A 27 0.47 8.08 -5.08
CA ALA A 27 -0.28 9.26 -5.51
C ALA A 27 -1.41 9.67 -4.53
N ASP A 28 -1.87 8.75 -3.68
CA ASP A 28 -2.95 8.95 -2.71
C ASP A 28 -2.45 9.18 -1.26
N ALA A 29 -1.21 9.64 -1.07
CA ALA A 29 -0.65 9.91 0.26
C ALA A 29 -1.55 10.80 1.16
N PRO A 30 -2.23 11.86 0.66
CA PRO A 30 -3.17 12.65 1.47
C PRO A 30 -4.36 11.83 1.96
N LYS A 31 -4.87 10.89 1.13
CA LYS A 31 -6.00 10.02 1.47
C LYS A 31 -5.58 8.98 2.51
N GLY A 32 -4.44 8.33 2.32
CA GLY A 32 -3.88 7.38 3.28
C GLY A 32 -3.62 8.03 4.64
N GLN A 33 -3.09 9.26 4.67
CA GLN A 33 -2.89 10.03 5.89
C GLN A 33 -4.21 10.31 6.62
N ALA A 34 -5.25 10.71 5.90
CA ALA A 34 -6.55 10.99 6.49
C ALA A 34 -7.20 9.74 7.11
N LEU A 35 -7.11 8.60 6.39
CA LEU A 35 -7.57 7.31 6.88
C LEU A 35 -6.76 6.83 8.09
N TYR A 36 -5.44 6.92 8.03
CA TYR A 36 -4.56 6.63 9.17
C TYR A 36 -4.91 7.47 10.40
N THR A 37 -5.09 8.77 10.22
CA THR A 37 -5.47 9.68 11.30
C THR A 37 -6.78 9.26 11.96
N ARG A 38 -7.75 8.83 11.18
CA ARG A 38 -9.07 8.41 11.67
C ARG A 38 -9.04 7.08 12.41
N HIS A 39 -8.29 6.10 11.90
CA HIS A 39 -8.44 4.70 12.32
C HIS A 39 -7.26 4.17 13.14
N CYS A 40 -6.06 4.74 12.99
CA CYS A 40 -4.82 4.16 13.51
C CYS A 40 -4.13 5.08 14.53
N SER A 41 -4.18 6.40 14.34
CA SER A 41 -3.36 7.35 15.10
C SER A 41 -3.68 7.41 16.60
N ALA A 42 -4.88 7.02 17.01
CA ALA A 42 -5.26 6.96 18.43
C ALA A 42 -4.36 6.01 19.25
N CYS A 43 -3.92 4.91 18.63
CA CYS A 43 -3.02 3.94 19.23
C CYS A 43 -1.57 4.14 18.78
N HIS A 44 -1.35 4.25 17.46
CA HIS A 44 0.00 4.30 16.91
C HIS A 44 0.61 5.70 16.86
N GLN A 45 -0.12 6.72 17.29
CA GLN A 45 0.22 8.14 17.31
C GLN A 45 0.40 8.73 15.89
N ALA A 46 0.24 10.05 15.74
CA ALA A 46 0.44 10.72 14.45
C ALA A 46 1.89 10.60 13.95
N SER A 47 2.85 10.43 14.85
CA SER A 47 4.27 10.22 14.56
C SER A 47 4.64 8.78 14.25
N GLY A 48 3.69 7.84 14.34
CA GLY A 48 3.95 6.41 14.16
C GLY A 48 4.80 5.76 15.25
N GLU A 49 5.08 6.46 16.35
CA GLU A 49 5.96 5.96 17.43
C GLU A 49 5.24 5.03 18.42
N GLY A 50 3.91 4.97 18.34
CA GLY A 50 3.11 4.22 19.28
C GLY A 50 3.18 4.76 20.69
N LEU A 51 2.91 3.90 21.65
CA LEU A 51 3.01 4.23 23.09
C LEU A 51 3.77 3.08 23.77
N PRO A 52 4.96 3.34 24.36
CA PRO A 52 5.77 2.30 25.00
C PRO A 52 4.98 1.46 26.00
N GLY A 53 5.10 0.15 25.90
CA GLY A 53 4.41 -0.82 26.76
C GLY A 53 2.91 -1.03 26.43
N ALA A 54 2.27 -0.13 25.67
CA ALA A 54 0.87 -0.25 25.30
C ALA A 54 0.67 -0.54 23.81
N PHE A 55 1.16 0.33 22.92
CA PHE A 55 0.94 0.21 21.49
C PHE A 55 2.27 0.22 20.73
N PRO A 56 2.50 -0.73 19.81
CA PRO A 56 3.79 -0.83 19.11
C PRO A 56 4.02 0.33 18.13
N PRO A 57 5.30 0.69 17.88
CA PRO A 57 5.64 1.64 16.84
C PRO A 57 5.43 1.04 15.45
N LEU A 58 4.98 1.89 14.51
CA LEU A 58 4.99 1.63 13.06
C LEU A 58 6.23 2.24 12.41
N LYS A 59 6.73 3.35 12.97
CA LYS A 59 8.00 3.98 12.59
C LYS A 59 9.16 2.99 12.82
N GLY A 60 9.88 2.66 11.76
CA GLY A 60 10.99 1.70 11.80
C GLY A 60 10.56 0.24 12.05
N SER A 61 9.27 -0.05 12.00
CA SER A 61 8.75 -1.40 12.24
C SER A 61 9.16 -2.35 11.13
N GLY A 62 9.72 -3.50 11.49
CA GLY A 62 10.07 -4.56 10.52
C GLY A 62 8.87 -5.12 9.77
N VAL A 63 7.64 -4.96 10.25
CA VAL A 63 6.42 -5.35 9.53
C VAL A 63 6.10 -4.35 8.43
N VAL A 64 6.31 -3.05 8.69
CA VAL A 64 6.01 -1.95 7.77
C VAL A 64 7.05 -1.83 6.65
N ILE A 65 8.34 -2.08 6.96
CA ILE A 65 9.45 -1.84 6.02
C ILE A 65 9.89 -3.08 5.24
N LYS A 66 9.31 -4.27 5.50
CA LYS A 66 9.67 -5.51 4.78
C LYS A 66 9.14 -5.53 3.36
N ASP A 67 9.83 -6.29 2.52
CA ASP A 67 9.45 -6.51 1.11
C ASP A 67 8.16 -7.31 0.94
N ASP A 68 7.83 -8.18 1.91
CA ASP A 68 6.59 -8.95 1.94
C ASP A 68 5.57 -8.25 2.85
N ALA A 69 4.55 -7.66 2.23
CA ALA A 69 3.49 -6.95 2.93
C ALA A 69 2.41 -7.87 3.53
N THR A 70 2.45 -9.19 3.31
CA THR A 70 1.41 -10.13 3.75
C THR A 70 1.09 -9.99 5.23
N LYS A 71 2.12 -9.94 6.09
CA LYS A 71 1.93 -9.79 7.54
C LYS A 71 1.30 -8.46 7.92
N HIS A 72 1.66 -7.39 7.22
CA HIS A 72 1.10 -6.07 7.45
C HIS A 72 -0.37 -6.02 7.04
N ILE A 73 -0.69 -6.51 5.85
CA ILE A 73 -2.08 -6.60 5.34
C ILE A 73 -2.93 -7.46 6.30
N ARG A 74 -2.45 -8.63 6.69
CA ARG A 74 -3.18 -9.52 7.62
C ARG A 74 -3.39 -8.88 8.99
N ALA A 75 -2.39 -8.17 9.53
CA ALA A 75 -2.53 -7.45 10.79
C ALA A 75 -3.65 -6.41 10.75
N VAL A 76 -3.82 -5.69 9.62
CA VAL A 76 -4.90 -4.72 9.45
C VAL A 76 -6.25 -5.42 9.23
N LEU A 77 -6.29 -6.48 8.42
CA LEU A 77 -7.53 -7.21 8.13
C LEU A 77 -8.08 -7.90 9.37
N ASP A 78 -7.25 -8.66 10.07
CA ASP A 78 -7.68 -9.59 11.13
C ASP A 78 -7.56 -8.99 12.53
N GLY A 79 -6.78 -7.92 12.67
CA GLY A 79 -6.38 -7.43 13.98
C GLY A 79 -5.34 -8.33 14.64
N LEU A 80 -4.94 -7.98 15.84
CA LEU A 80 -3.96 -8.73 16.63
C LEU A 80 -4.38 -8.78 18.10
N GLN A 81 -4.22 -9.95 18.73
CA GLN A 81 -4.43 -10.15 20.16
C GLN A 81 -3.07 -10.20 20.86
N GLY A 82 -2.57 -9.04 21.27
CA GLY A 82 -1.22 -8.94 21.81
C GLY A 82 -0.15 -9.20 20.76
N GLY A 83 1.07 -9.48 21.20
CA GLY A 83 2.17 -9.85 20.30
C GLY A 83 3.50 -9.22 20.67
N LYS A 84 4.48 -9.37 19.76
CA LYS A 84 5.81 -8.76 19.92
C LYS A 84 6.15 -7.90 18.71
N ALA A 85 6.66 -6.70 18.96
CA ALA A 85 7.23 -5.84 17.94
C ALA A 85 8.62 -5.38 18.40
N GLY A 86 9.65 -5.56 17.56
CA GLY A 86 11.02 -5.21 17.91
C GLY A 86 11.56 -5.92 19.17
N GLY A 87 11.05 -7.13 19.48
CA GLY A 87 11.41 -7.89 20.69
C GLY A 87 10.62 -7.50 21.95
N VAL A 88 9.87 -6.41 21.94
CA VAL A 88 9.03 -5.94 23.05
C VAL A 88 7.64 -6.58 22.96
N ALA A 89 7.11 -7.07 24.09
CA ALA A 89 5.76 -7.61 24.20
C ALA A 89 4.74 -6.47 24.41
N TYR A 90 3.61 -6.56 23.70
CA TYR A 90 2.48 -5.65 23.81
C TYR A 90 1.23 -6.47 24.12
N ALA A 91 0.49 -6.09 25.16
CA ALA A 91 -0.72 -6.78 25.59
C ALA A 91 -2.00 -6.24 24.94
N SER A 92 -1.94 -5.06 24.33
CA SER A 92 -3.08 -4.41 23.74
C SER A 92 -3.59 -5.15 22.49
N THR A 93 -4.91 -5.12 22.32
CA THR A 93 -5.58 -5.64 21.13
C THR A 93 -5.60 -4.60 20.03
N MET A 94 -5.20 -4.97 18.83
CA MET A 94 -5.46 -4.22 17.59
C MET A 94 -6.77 -4.73 17.00
N PRO A 95 -7.78 -3.89 16.78
CA PRO A 95 -9.04 -4.34 16.18
C PRO A 95 -8.86 -4.77 14.72
N ALA A 96 -9.73 -5.66 14.25
CA ALA A 96 -9.82 -6.05 12.85
C ALA A 96 -10.54 -4.98 12.04
N PHE A 97 -10.01 -4.64 10.86
CA PHE A 97 -10.60 -3.63 9.98
C PHE A 97 -11.25 -4.22 8.72
N ALA A 98 -11.24 -5.53 8.53
CA ALA A 98 -11.79 -6.18 7.34
C ALA A 98 -13.26 -5.82 7.06
N ALA A 99 -14.08 -5.64 8.11
CA ALA A 99 -15.49 -5.26 7.98
C ALA A 99 -15.73 -3.74 7.85
N VAL A 100 -14.70 -2.92 8.09
CA VAL A 100 -14.80 -1.46 8.20
C VAL A 100 -14.20 -0.75 6.99
N LEU A 101 -13.09 -1.29 6.44
CA LEU A 101 -12.32 -0.68 5.38
C LEU A 101 -12.30 -1.56 4.13
N GLY A 102 -12.45 -0.91 2.97
CA GLY A 102 -12.28 -1.55 1.67
C GLY A 102 -10.80 -1.79 1.33
N ASP A 103 -10.55 -2.61 0.31
CA ASP A 103 -9.19 -3.01 -0.09
C ASP A 103 -8.33 -1.81 -0.51
N ALA A 104 -8.92 -0.84 -1.22
CA ALA A 104 -8.22 0.37 -1.61
C ALA A 104 -7.87 1.24 -0.40
N GLU A 105 -8.75 1.36 0.59
CA GLU A 105 -8.52 2.15 1.80
C GLU A 105 -7.42 1.54 2.66
N ILE A 106 -7.39 0.21 2.79
CA ILE A 106 -6.32 -0.50 3.51
C ILE A 106 -4.99 -0.32 2.77
N ALA A 107 -4.97 -0.41 1.43
CA ALA A 107 -3.77 -0.16 0.65
C ALA A 107 -3.27 1.28 0.82
N ASP A 108 -4.16 2.28 0.82
CA ASP A 108 -3.83 3.69 1.03
C ASP A 108 -3.20 3.92 2.41
N ILE A 109 -3.76 3.32 3.48
CA ILE A 109 -3.20 3.38 4.85
C ILE A 109 -1.80 2.79 4.88
N ILE A 110 -1.64 1.55 4.40
CA ILE A 110 -0.35 0.86 4.40
C ILE A 110 0.70 1.64 3.61
N ASN A 111 0.34 2.21 2.45
CA ASN A 111 1.24 3.01 1.63
C ASN A 111 1.67 4.31 2.34
N PHE A 112 0.75 4.95 3.07
CA PHE A 112 1.09 6.08 3.92
C PHE A 112 2.10 5.67 5.01
N GLU A 113 1.87 4.57 5.71
CA GLU A 113 2.77 4.05 6.75
C GLU A 113 4.14 3.68 6.19
N CYS A 114 4.18 3.02 5.02
CA CYS A 114 5.41 2.63 4.33
C CYS A 114 6.26 3.81 3.86
N SER A 115 5.68 4.98 3.64
CA SER A 115 6.37 6.17 3.13
C SER A 115 6.53 7.30 4.17
N SER A 116 5.99 7.11 5.38
CA SER A 116 6.01 8.11 6.45
C SER A 116 7.13 7.85 7.46
N TRP A 117 7.44 8.85 8.27
CA TRP A 117 8.34 8.78 9.43
C TRP A 117 9.73 8.21 9.15
N GLY A 118 10.20 8.28 7.90
CA GLY A 118 11.47 7.70 7.47
C GLY A 118 11.40 6.19 7.17
N ASN A 119 10.20 5.62 7.10
CA ASN A 119 10.01 4.28 6.56
C ASN A 119 10.23 4.28 5.03
N HIS A 120 10.73 3.17 4.50
CA HIS A 120 10.98 2.94 3.09
C HIS A 120 10.46 1.55 2.67
N GLY A 121 9.18 1.29 3.00
CA GLY A 121 8.50 0.05 2.61
C GLY A 121 8.06 0.04 1.14
N LYS A 122 7.82 -1.14 0.57
CA LYS A 122 7.26 -1.27 -0.76
C LYS A 122 5.76 -0.93 -0.76
N PRO A 123 5.26 -0.27 -1.81
CA PRO A 123 3.84 0.01 -1.92
C PRO A 123 3.01 -1.26 -2.10
N VAL A 124 1.80 -1.21 -1.56
CA VAL A 124 0.79 -2.27 -1.62
C VAL A 124 -0.34 -1.82 -2.55
N THR A 125 -0.90 -2.76 -3.31
CA THR A 125 -2.05 -2.53 -4.17
C THR A 125 -3.34 -3.06 -3.54
N ALA A 126 -4.49 -2.49 -3.92
CA ALA A 126 -5.80 -3.01 -3.52
C ALA A 126 -5.99 -4.49 -3.90
N ALA A 127 -5.43 -4.93 -5.04
CA ALA A 127 -5.49 -6.32 -5.46
C ALA A 127 -4.73 -7.28 -4.51
N GLN A 128 -3.61 -6.83 -3.93
CA GLN A 128 -2.89 -7.61 -2.91
C GLN A 128 -3.71 -7.72 -1.62
N VAL A 129 -4.37 -6.63 -1.21
CA VAL A 129 -5.27 -6.65 -0.04
C VAL A 129 -6.45 -7.59 -0.28
N ALA A 130 -7.10 -7.51 -1.45
CA ALA A 130 -8.20 -8.41 -1.84
C ALA A 130 -7.77 -9.88 -1.82
N ALA A 131 -6.58 -10.19 -2.34
CA ALA A 131 -6.03 -11.53 -2.33
C ALA A 131 -5.82 -12.08 -0.91
N GLU A 132 -5.29 -11.24 0.01
CA GLU A 132 -5.15 -11.64 1.41
C GLU A 132 -6.50 -11.76 2.13
N ARG A 133 -7.46 -10.88 1.85
CA ARG A 133 -8.83 -10.96 2.41
C ARG A 133 -9.55 -12.25 2.01
N ALA A 134 -9.32 -12.75 0.79
CA ALA A 134 -9.92 -13.99 0.30
C ALA A 134 -9.30 -15.27 0.89
N ARG A 135 -8.17 -15.16 1.60
CA ARG A 135 -7.52 -16.32 2.25
C ARG A 135 -8.21 -16.64 3.56
N PRO A 136 -8.42 -17.94 3.83
CA PRO A 136 -8.97 -18.40 5.10
C PRO A 136 -8.05 -18.14 6.29
#